data_d00efade693797a910506c45fdfe1f0d
#
_entry.id   d00efade693797a910506c45fdfe1f0d
#
_cell.length_a   1.000
_cell.length_b   1.000
_cell.length_c   1.000
_cell.angle_alpha   90.00
_cell.angle_beta   90.00
_cell.angle_gamma   90.00
#
_symmetry.space_group_name_H-M   'P 1'
#
loop_
_entity.id
_entity.type
_entity.pdbx_description
1 polymer ?
#
loop_
_entity_poly.entity_id
_entity_poly.type
_entity_poly.pdbx_seq_one_letter_code
_entity_poly.pdbx_strand_id
1 'polypeptide(L)'
;MRRFLRQNDLTLVMFGLFAVCLIGQGVAGFRVYNQEQMAHGEPAIGGGAYVRTGHFVEAVFENWESEFLQMGMYVLLTVFLFQKGSAVSKGLDEAAEVDAGSRGHDDVPWPARRGGVVLRLYENSLSLALFGLFLLSFGLHAAGGAREASAERAQHGEAPVSILAYLGTARFWFESLQNWQSEFLSIGVLVVLAIFLRQRGSPESKRVDPPHRETGRANGAAVDADPSDQRSKTQDN
;
A
#
# COMPACT_ATOMS: atom_id res chain seq x y z
N MET A 1 -2.43 29.19 2.01
CA MET A 1 -1.56 28.24 2.72
C MET A 1 -2.33 27.41 3.76
N ARG A 2 -3.05 27.98 4.75
CA ARG A 2 -3.81 27.21 5.76
C ARG A 2 -4.87 26.25 5.17
N ARG A 3 -5.61 26.66 4.12
CA ARG A 3 -6.61 25.81 3.46
C ARG A 3 -5.96 24.61 2.73
N PHE A 4 -4.85 24.83 2.03
CA PHE A 4 -4.10 23.77 1.37
C PHE A 4 -3.58 22.72 2.37
N LEU A 5 -2.96 23.16 3.49
CA LEU A 5 -2.49 22.27 4.54
C LEU A 5 -3.63 21.41 5.11
N ARG A 6 -4.78 22.03 5.40
CA ARG A 6 -5.94 21.31 5.97
C ARG A 6 -6.62 20.35 4.97
N GLN A 7 -6.51 20.62 3.67
CA GLN A 7 -7.07 19.75 2.64
C GLN A 7 -6.16 18.56 2.30
N ASN A 8 -4.89 18.61 2.71
CA ASN A 8 -3.88 17.59 2.45
C ASN A 8 -3.19 17.10 3.73
N ASP A 9 -3.78 17.33 4.90
CA ASP A 9 -3.17 17.04 6.20
C ASP A 9 -2.85 15.55 6.37
N LEU A 10 -3.74 14.65 5.96
CA LEU A 10 -3.49 13.21 6.00
C LEU A 10 -2.23 12.83 5.19
N THR A 11 -2.15 13.25 3.94
CA THR A 11 -1.01 12.98 3.07
C THR A 11 0.29 13.54 3.65
N LEU A 12 0.24 14.79 4.16
CA LEU A 12 1.40 15.44 4.75
C LEU A 12 1.88 14.73 6.02
N VAL A 13 0.95 14.28 6.87
CA VAL A 13 1.29 13.53 8.09
C VAL A 13 1.88 12.18 7.73
N MET A 14 1.29 11.43 6.80
CA MET A 14 1.79 10.12 6.39
C MET A 14 3.19 10.20 5.78
N PHE A 15 3.43 11.13 4.84
CA PHE A 15 4.78 11.31 4.28
C PHE A 15 5.77 11.90 5.30
N GLY A 16 5.30 12.70 6.25
CA GLY A 16 6.13 13.19 7.36
C GLY A 16 6.61 12.04 8.25
N LEU A 17 5.70 11.15 8.66
CA LEU A 17 6.04 9.95 9.44
C LEU A 17 6.99 9.02 8.66
N PHE A 18 6.71 8.80 7.38
CA PHE A 18 7.58 8.05 6.49
C PHE A 18 9.00 8.62 6.46
N ALA A 19 9.15 9.94 6.29
CA ALA A 19 10.46 10.58 6.25
C ALA A 19 11.20 10.44 7.60
N VAL A 20 10.50 10.59 8.73
CA VAL A 20 11.08 10.38 10.06
C VAL A 20 11.58 8.95 10.24
N CYS A 21 10.77 7.96 9.85
CA CYS A 21 11.14 6.55 9.93
C CYS A 21 12.34 6.22 9.01
N LEU A 22 12.33 6.70 7.77
CA LEU A 22 13.41 6.47 6.81
C LEU A 22 14.74 7.09 7.28
N ILE A 23 14.69 8.30 7.83
CA ILE A 23 15.88 8.94 8.43
C ILE A 23 16.35 8.14 9.65
N GLY A 24 15.44 7.74 10.53
CA GLY A 24 15.73 6.90 11.69
C GLY A 24 16.38 5.57 11.31
N GLN A 25 15.82 4.88 10.31
CA GLN A 25 16.38 3.66 9.74
C GLN A 25 17.79 3.90 9.18
N GLY A 26 17.97 4.97 8.41
CA GLY A 26 19.27 5.34 7.85
C GLY A 26 20.34 5.58 8.94
N VAL A 27 19.99 6.30 10.01
CA VAL A 27 20.90 6.56 11.14
C VAL A 27 21.21 5.28 11.93
N ALA A 28 20.21 4.46 12.22
CA ALA A 28 20.40 3.22 12.95
C ALA A 28 21.23 2.22 12.13
N GLY A 29 20.84 2.00 10.87
CA GLY A 29 21.52 1.09 9.97
C GLY A 29 22.97 1.50 9.68
N PHE A 30 23.25 2.81 9.54
CA PHE A 30 24.61 3.31 9.44
C PHE A 30 25.49 2.92 10.63
N ARG A 31 24.93 2.98 11.84
CA ARG A 31 25.68 2.58 13.06
C ARG A 31 25.92 1.08 13.10
N VAL A 32 24.90 0.28 12.81
CA VAL A 32 25.01 -1.18 12.77
C VAL A 32 26.06 -1.60 11.75
N TYR A 33 25.94 -1.11 10.52
CA TYR A 33 26.87 -1.40 9.44
C TYR A 33 28.34 -1.09 9.82
N ASN A 34 28.61 0.09 10.39
CA ASN A 34 29.95 0.44 10.81
C ASN A 34 30.46 -0.39 12.00
N GLN A 35 29.59 -0.83 12.90
CA GLN A 35 29.97 -1.77 13.96
C GLN A 35 30.38 -3.12 13.39
N GLU A 36 29.65 -3.63 12.40
CA GLU A 36 29.96 -4.88 11.70
C GLU A 36 31.28 -4.77 10.92
N GLN A 37 31.47 -3.69 10.16
CA GLN A 37 32.73 -3.43 9.45
C GLN A 37 33.95 -3.44 10.42
N MET A 38 33.82 -2.70 11.51
CA MET A 38 34.91 -2.67 12.53
C MET A 38 35.14 -4.03 13.18
N ALA A 39 34.09 -4.83 13.39
CA ALA A 39 34.21 -6.19 13.93
C ALA A 39 34.99 -7.13 12.99
N HIS A 40 34.90 -6.89 11.68
CA HIS A 40 35.63 -7.61 10.64
C HIS A 40 37.00 -6.98 10.31
N GLY A 41 37.42 -5.93 11.03
CA GLY A 41 38.71 -5.25 10.83
C GLY A 41 38.70 -4.26 9.65
N GLU A 42 37.53 -3.96 9.09
CA GLU A 42 37.36 -3.00 8.00
C GLU A 42 37.16 -1.57 8.53
N PRO A 43 37.58 -0.54 7.80
CA PRO A 43 37.40 0.85 8.23
C PRO A 43 35.91 1.27 8.18
N ALA A 44 35.50 2.07 9.17
CA ALA A 44 34.18 2.71 9.17
C ALA A 44 34.04 3.65 7.98
N ILE A 45 32.83 3.69 7.39
CA ILE A 45 32.50 4.57 6.25
C ILE A 45 31.66 5.76 6.69
N GLY A 46 31.61 6.82 5.87
CA GLY A 46 30.76 7.98 6.13
C GLY A 46 29.30 7.73 5.73
N GLY A 47 28.35 8.50 6.31
CA GLY A 47 26.91 8.34 6.06
C GLY A 47 26.50 8.49 4.58
N GLY A 48 27.18 9.38 3.82
CA GLY A 48 26.91 9.52 2.38
C GLY A 48 27.40 8.31 1.56
N ALA A 49 28.37 7.55 2.04
CA ALA A 49 28.80 6.29 1.45
C ALA A 49 27.80 5.17 1.82
N TYR A 50 27.37 5.14 3.08
CA TYR A 50 26.42 4.15 3.60
C TYR A 50 25.13 4.07 2.79
N VAL A 51 24.48 5.21 2.46
CA VAL A 51 23.23 5.21 1.67
C VAL A 51 23.38 4.66 0.24
N ARG A 52 24.63 4.39 -0.18
CA ARG A 52 24.95 3.77 -1.48
C ARG A 52 25.36 2.31 -1.37
N THR A 53 25.46 1.78 -0.14
CA THR A 53 25.79 0.36 0.08
C THR A 53 24.65 -0.56 -0.38
N GLY A 54 24.97 -1.82 -0.63
CA GLY A 54 23.97 -2.88 -0.84
C GLY A 54 23.04 -3.02 0.33
N HIS A 55 23.61 -3.04 1.54
CA HIS A 55 22.89 -3.12 2.81
C HIS A 55 21.76 -2.07 2.95
N PHE A 56 22.03 -0.79 2.70
CA PHE A 56 21.01 0.24 2.79
C PHE A 56 19.93 0.08 1.72
N VAL A 57 20.32 -0.18 0.46
CA VAL A 57 19.42 -0.33 -0.67
C VAL A 57 18.52 -1.55 -0.46
N GLU A 58 19.08 -2.68 -0.09
CA GLU A 58 18.36 -3.92 0.25
C GLU A 58 17.31 -3.65 1.34
N ALA A 59 17.75 -3.16 2.51
CA ALA A 59 16.88 -2.91 3.66
C ALA A 59 15.72 -1.93 3.41
N VAL A 60 15.89 -0.96 2.50
CA VAL A 60 14.82 -0.04 2.13
C VAL A 60 13.84 -0.72 1.15
N PHE A 61 14.35 -1.35 0.12
CA PHE A 61 13.51 -1.81 -1.00
C PHE A 61 12.86 -3.17 -0.77
N GLU A 62 13.37 -4.01 0.13
CA GLU A 62 12.66 -5.22 0.58
C GLU A 62 11.33 -4.90 1.28
N ASN A 63 11.28 -3.82 2.08
CA ASN A 63 10.05 -3.36 2.72
C ASN A 63 9.10 -2.70 1.71
N TRP A 64 9.64 -1.86 0.81
CA TRP A 64 8.78 -1.19 -0.18
C TRP A 64 8.16 -2.16 -1.18
N GLU A 65 8.88 -3.23 -1.54
CA GLU A 65 8.28 -4.27 -2.41
C GLU A 65 7.07 -4.92 -1.76
N SER A 66 7.15 -5.27 -0.48
CA SER A 66 6.07 -5.92 0.25
C SER A 66 4.84 -5.02 0.38
N GLU A 67 5.04 -3.76 0.74
CA GLU A 67 4.00 -2.74 0.85
C GLU A 67 3.27 -2.51 -0.49
N PHE A 68 4.02 -2.31 -1.57
CA PHE A 68 3.39 -2.09 -2.87
C PHE A 68 2.73 -3.35 -3.42
N LEU A 69 3.28 -4.54 -3.16
CA LEU A 69 2.63 -5.80 -3.49
C LEU A 69 1.31 -5.95 -2.74
N GLN A 70 1.32 -5.74 -1.43
CA GLN A 70 0.15 -5.83 -0.57
C GLN A 70 -0.95 -4.87 -1.03
N MET A 71 -0.62 -3.58 -1.24
CA MET A 71 -1.59 -2.58 -1.69
C MET A 71 -2.14 -2.90 -3.09
N GLY A 72 -1.26 -3.33 -4.02
CA GLY A 72 -1.65 -3.73 -5.36
C GLY A 72 -2.59 -4.94 -5.38
N MET A 73 -2.23 -5.97 -4.62
CA MET A 73 -3.06 -7.17 -4.45
C MET A 73 -4.39 -6.85 -3.76
N TYR A 74 -4.38 -6.03 -2.70
CA TYR A 74 -5.59 -5.64 -2.00
C TYR A 74 -6.59 -4.91 -2.92
N VAL A 75 -6.12 -3.88 -3.64
CA VAL A 75 -6.95 -3.15 -4.61
C VAL A 75 -7.48 -4.09 -5.70
N LEU A 76 -6.63 -4.95 -6.26
CA LEU A 76 -7.04 -5.87 -7.32
C LEU A 76 -8.02 -6.94 -6.81
N LEU A 77 -7.73 -7.56 -5.68
CA LEU A 77 -8.56 -8.66 -5.16
C LEU A 77 -9.95 -8.19 -4.69
N THR A 78 -10.09 -6.96 -4.18
CA THR A 78 -11.39 -6.39 -3.81
C THR A 78 -12.32 -6.16 -4.99
N VAL A 79 -11.81 -6.22 -6.24
CA VAL A 79 -12.65 -6.23 -7.45
C VAL A 79 -13.45 -7.54 -7.54
N PHE A 80 -12.85 -8.68 -7.20
CA PHE A 80 -13.39 -10.02 -7.46
C PHE A 80 -13.81 -10.77 -6.20
N LEU A 81 -13.20 -10.45 -5.06
CA LEU A 81 -13.41 -11.15 -3.80
C LEU A 81 -14.27 -10.31 -2.84
N PHE A 82 -15.12 -11.01 -2.09
CA PHE A 82 -16.08 -10.40 -1.18
C PHE A 82 -15.87 -10.91 0.24
N GLN A 83 -16.03 -10.01 1.21
CA GLN A 83 -16.07 -10.36 2.63
C GLN A 83 -17.34 -9.80 3.25
N LYS A 84 -18.30 -10.70 3.52
CA LYS A 84 -19.57 -10.33 4.17
C LYS A 84 -19.31 -9.63 5.50
N GLY A 85 -19.94 -8.50 5.68
CA GLY A 85 -19.85 -7.70 6.88
C GLY A 85 -18.66 -6.75 6.97
N SER A 86 -17.67 -6.83 6.08
CA SER A 86 -16.52 -5.91 6.10
C SER A 86 -16.89 -4.54 5.52
N ALA A 87 -16.33 -3.49 6.12
CA ALA A 87 -16.45 -2.11 5.63
C ALA A 87 -15.73 -1.87 4.30
N VAL A 88 -14.68 -2.65 4.06
CA VAL A 88 -13.75 -2.51 2.92
C VAL A 88 -14.05 -3.48 1.77
N SER A 89 -15.21 -4.15 1.81
CA SER A 89 -15.69 -5.05 0.75
C SER A 89 -16.98 -4.52 0.17
N LYS A 90 -17.20 -4.74 -1.12
CA LYS A 90 -18.51 -4.50 -1.76
C LYS A 90 -19.49 -5.63 -1.45
N GLY A 91 -20.81 -5.35 -1.52
CA GLY A 91 -21.87 -6.34 -1.36
C GLY A 91 -21.94 -7.31 -2.56
N LEU A 92 -22.38 -8.55 -2.31
CA LEU A 92 -22.50 -9.59 -3.35
C LEU A 92 -23.64 -9.30 -4.33
N ASP A 93 -24.77 -8.77 -3.81
CA ASP A 93 -26.03 -8.63 -4.56
C ASP A 93 -26.29 -7.20 -5.05
N GLU A 94 -25.43 -6.26 -4.69
CA GLU A 94 -25.55 -4.86 -5.07
C GLU A 94 -24.50 -4.53 -6.14
N ALA A 95 -24.96 -4.00 -7.28
CA ALA A 95 -24.07 -3.33 -8.21
C ALA A 95 -23.45 -2.13 -7.46
N ALA A 96 -22.20 -2.27 -7.03
CA ALA A 96 -21.53 -1.21 -6.30
C ALA A 96 -21.44 0.04 -7.20
N GLU A 97 -21.62 1.23 -6.62
CA GLU A 97 -21.48 2.50 -7.36
C GLU A 97 -20.12 2.59 -8.10
N VAL A 98 -19.09 1.94 -7.55
CA VAL A 98 -17.77 1.82 -8.19
C VAL A 98 -17.76 0.99 -9.48
N ASP A 99 -18.77 0.10 -9.69
CA ASP A 99 -18.92 -0.69 -10.90
C ASP A 99 -19.80 0.04 -11.95
N ALA A 100 -20.46 1.12 -11.54
CA ALA A 100 -21.27 1.94 -12.45
C ALA A 100 -20.34 2.75 -13.37
N GLY A 101 -20.47 2.53 -14.66
CA GLY A 101 -19.75 3.32 -15.67
C GLY A 101 -20.04 4.82 -15.54
N SER A 102 -19.14 5.65 -16.06
CA SER A 102 -19.26 7.11 -16.07
C SER A 102 -20.62 7.56 -16.61
N ARG A 103 -21.48 8.06 -15.74
CA ARG A 103 -22.76 8.66 -16.11
C ARG A 103 -22.62 10.17 -16.14
N GLY A 104 -22.50 10.74 -17.36
CA GLY A 104 -22.92 12.10 -17.69
C GLY A 104 -22.49 13.26 -16.79
N HIS A 105 -21.29 13.23 -16.20
CA HIS A 105 -20.74 14.38 -15.51
C HIS A 105 -20.03 15.29 -16.52
N ASP A 106 -20.28 16.59 -16.45
CA ASP A 106 -19.68 17.58 -17.34
C ASP A 106 -18.15 17.65 -17.21
N ASP A 107 -17.60 17.28 -16.05
CA ASP A 107 -16.16 17.27 -15.73
C ASP A 107 -15.50 15.89 -15.76
N VAL A 108 -15.85 15.05 -16.75
CA VAL A 108 -15.22 13.74 -16.92
C VAL A 108 -13.74 13.88 -17.29
N PRO A 109 -12.80 13.18 -16.61
CA PRO A 109 -11.38 13.22 -16.93
C PRO A 109 -11.10 12.84 -18.39
N TRP A 110 -10.11 13.50 -19.01
CA TRP A 110 -9.76 13.31 -20.41
C TRP A 110 -9.60 11.83 -20.83
N PRO A 111 -8.93 10.92 -20.04
CA PRO A 111 -8.81 9.53 -20.45
C PRO A 111 -10.16 8.80 -20.54
N ALA A 112 -11.09 9.13 -19.64
CA ALA A 112 -12.44 8.54 -19.65
C ALA A 112 -13.25 9.03 -20.86
N ARG A 113 -13.07 10.28 -21.27
CA ARG A 113 -13.70 10.84 -22.50
C ARG A 113 -13.15 10.22 -23.79
N ARG A 114 -11.86 9.85 -23.81
CA ARG A 114 -11.21 9.32 -25.02
C ARG A 114 -11.65 7.90 -25.35
N GLY A 115 -12.02 7.09 -24.35
CA GLY A 115 -12.41 5.70 -24.56
C GLY A 115 -11.27 4.76 -25.02
N GLY A 116 -11.62 3.56 -25.44
CA GLY A 116 -10.68 2.58 -26.00
C GLY A 116 -9.59 2.12 -25.04
N VAL A 117 -8.36 1.96 -25.55
CA VAL A 117 -7.19 1.51 -24.76
C VAL A 117 -6.84 2.52 -23.66
N VAL A 118 -7.00 3.81 -23.92
CA VAL A 118 -6.69 4.87 -22.94
C VAL A 118 -7.62 4.77 -21.73
N LEU A 119 -8.90 4.52 -21.95
CA LEU A 119 -9.88 4.28 -20.89
C LEU A 119 -9.50 3.02 -20.08
N ARG A 120 -9.20 1.91 -20.73
CA ARG A 120 -8.80 0.66 -20.05
C ARG A 120 -7.54 0.82 -19.18
N LEU A 121 -6.56 1.57 -19.67
CA LEU A 121 -5.36 1.88 -18.88
C LEU A 121 -5.71 2.77 -17.70
N TYR A 122 -6.59 3.74 -17.87
CA TYR A 122 -7.02 4.64 -16.81
C TYR A 122 -7.84 3.91 -15.74
N GLU A 123 -8.77 3.05 -16.12
CA GLU A 123 -9.60 2.22 -15.23
C GLU A 123 -8.76 1.30 -14.33
N ASN A 124 -7.57 0.89 -14.79
CA ASN A 124 -6.65 0.03 -14.06
C ASN A 124 -5.38 0.74 -13.56
N SER A 125 -5.33 2.07 -13.71
CA SER A 125 -4.10 2.84 -13.48
C SER A 125 -3.57 2.74 -12.06
N LEU A 126 -4.44 2.64 -11.06
CA LEU A 126 -4.04 2.50 -9.66
C LEU A 126 -3.31 1.16 -9.44
N SER A 127 -3.90 0.05 -9.85
CA SER A 127 -3.26 -1.27 -9.76
C SER A 127 -1.97 -1.33 -10.58
N LEU A 128 -1.97 -0.78 -11.79
CA LEU A 128 -0.79 -0.72 -12.64
C LEU A 128 0.35 0.09 -12.00
N ALA A 129 0.04 1.21 -11.37
CA ALA A 129 1.03 2.02 -10.66
C ALA A 129 1.62 1.27 -9.46
N LEU A 130 0.77 0.64 -8.63
CA LEU A 130 1.21 -0.13 -7.46
C LEU A 130 2.08 -1.33 -7.86
N PHE A 131 1.68 -2.10 -8.88
CA PHE A 131 2.50 -3.20 -9.39
C PHE A 131 3.78 -2.70 -10.08
N GLY A 132 3.76 -1.54 -10.73
CA GLY A 132 4.96 -0.91 -11.26
C GLY A 132 5.96 -0.53 -10.16
N LEU A 133 5.48 0.03 -9.05
CA LEU A 133 6.30 0.33 -7.87
C LEU A 133 6.80 -0.95 -7.19
N PHE A 134 5.97 -1.98 -7.09
CA PHE A 134 6.40 -3.30 -6.62
C PHE A 134 7.56 -3.86 -7.45
N LEU A 135 7.43 -3.90 -8.78
CA LEU A 135 8.48 -4.42 -9.65
C LEU A 135 9.78 -3.60 -9.58
N LEU A 136 9.66 -2.29 -9.45
CA LEU A 136 10.82 -1.41 -9.23
C LEU A 136 11.50 -1.72 -7.90
N SER A 137 10.74 -1.81 -6.81
CA SER A 137 11.28 -2.11 -5.47
C SER A 137 11.89 -3.49 -5.41
N PHE A 138 11.22 -4.51 -5.98
CA PHE A 138 11.72 -5.87 -6.11
C PHE A 138 13.06 -5.93 -6.86
N GLY A 139 13.18 -5.20 -7.96
CA GLY A 139 14.42 -5.11 -8.71
C GLY A 139 15.54 -4.42 -7.93
N LEU A 140 15.22 -3.37 -7.17
CA LEU A 140 16.19 -2.65 -6.34
C LEU A 140 16.58 -3.44 -5.09
N HIS A 141 15.66 -4.19 -4.45
CA HIS A 141 15.96 -5.15 -3.41
C HIS A 141 16.95 -6.21 -3.93
N ALA A 142 16.64 -6.88 -5.04
CA ALA A 142 17.54 -7.86 -5.64
C ALA A 142 18.93 -7.29 -6.00
N ALA A 143 18.98 -6.06 -6.50
CA ALA A 143 20.25 -5.40 -6.81
C ALA A 143 21.02 -4.99 -5.55
N GLY A 144 20.35 -4.54 -4.51
CA GLY A 144 20.93 -4.23 -3.20
C GLY A 144 21.52 -5.46 -2.56
N GLY A 145 20.72 -6.53 -2.43
CA GLY A 145 21.14 -7.79 -1.84
C GLY A 145 22.25 -8.50 -2.61
N ALA A 146 22.24 -8.46 -3.95
CA ALA A 146 23.35 -8.98 -4.75
C ALA A 146 24.66 -8.22 -4.50
N ARG A 147 24.60 -6.89 -4.28
CA ARG A 147 25.78 -6.07 -3.95
C ARG A 147 26.27 -6.36 -2.54
N GLU A 148 25.36 -6.51 -1.58
CA GLU A 148 25.72 -6.86 -0.20
C GLU A 148 26.34 -8.24 -0.14
N ALA A 149 25.73 -9.26 -0.73
CA ALA A 149 26.27 -10.61 -0.83
C ALA A 149 27.63 -10.64 -1.56
N SER A 150 27.84 -9.77 -2.54
CA SER A 150 29.15 -9.64 -3.21
C SER A 150 30.20 -9.01 -2.32
N ALA A 151 29.84 -8.04 -1.47
CA ALA A 151 30.74 -7.44 -0.49
C ALA A 151 31.15 -8.45 0.59
N GLU A 152 30.19 -9.22 1.13
CA GLU A 152 30.45 -10.31 2.07
C GLU A 152 31.42 -11.36 1.47
N ARG A 153 31.18 -11.79 0.21
CA ARG A 153 32.04 -12.76 -0.49
C ARG A 153 33.45 -12.22 -0.75
N ALA A 154 33.57 -10.94 -1.07
CA ALA A 154 34.89 -10.32 -1.31
C ALA A 154 35.80 -10.40 -0.10
N GLN A 155 35.24 -10.33 1.13
CA GLN A 155 36.00 -10.51 2.38
C GLN A 155 36.61 -11.92 2.48
N HIS A 156 36.02 -12.90 1.82
CA HIS A 156 36.50 -14.29 1.77
C HIS A 156 37.26 -14.62 0.47
N GLY A 157 37.53 -13.63 -0.38
CA GLY A 157 38.24 -13.82 -1.65
C GLY A 157 37.39 -14.56 -2.71
N GLU A 158 36.09 -14.60 -2.55
CA GLU A 158 35.17 -15.28 -3.49
C GLU A 158 34.67 -14.33 -4.60
N ALA A 159 34.16 -14.92 -5.68
CA ALA A 159 33.63 -14.18 -6.82
C ALA A 159 32.30 -13.46 -6.46
N PRO A 160 32.03 -12.27 -7.04
CA PRO A 160 30.80 -11.53 -6.83
C PRO A 160 29.56 -12.28 -7.33
N VAL A 161 28.40 -11.99 -6.74
CA VAL A 161 27.09 -12.59 -7.08
C VAL A 161 26.39 -11.69 -8.09
N SER A 162 25.92 -12.28 -9.20
CA SER A 162 25.04 -11.54 -10.11
C SER A 162 23.61 -11.42 -9.54
N ILE A 163 22.86 -10.40 -9.99
CA ILE A 163 21.46 -10.20 -9.57
C ILE A 163 20.60 -11.44 -9.84
N LEU A 164 20.76 -12.07 -11.01
CA LEU A 164 20.03 -13.30 -11.35
C LEU A 164 20.41 -14.48 -10.46
N ALA A 165 21.68 -14.59 -10.09
CA ALA A 165 22.12 -15.62 -9.15
C ALA A 165 21.56 -15.35 -7.73
N TYR A 166 21.51 -14.09 -7.30
CA TYR A 166 20.93 -13.71 -6.01
C TYR A 166 19.43 -14.00 -5.93
N LEU A 167 18.66 -13.70 -6.99
CA LEU A 167 17.24 -14.09 -7.11
C LEU A 167 17.00 -15.61 -6.99
N GLY A 168 18.00 -16.43 -7.29
CA GLY A 168 17.94 -17.90 -7.11
C GLY A 168 18.30 -18.37 -5.69
N THR A 169 18.66 -17.48 -4.77
CA THR A 169 19.08 -17.84 -3.40
C THR A 169 17.91 -17.99 -2.44
N ALA A 170 18.06 -18.85 -1.45
CA ALA A 170 17.11 -18.99 -0.35
C ALA A 170 17.04 -17.70 0.49
N ARG A 171 18.15 -16.94 0.60
CA ARG A 171 18.21 -15.66 1.35
C ARG A 171 17.22 -14.67 0.77
N PHE A 172 17.29 -14.39 -0.53
CA PHE A 172 16.38 -13.46 -1.21
C PHE A 172 14.88 -13.80 -0.97
N TRP A 173 14.51 -15.08 -1.15
CA TRP A 173 13.13 -15.51 -0.94
C TRP A 173 12.71 -15.53 0.53
N PHE A 174 13.64 -15.76 1.45
CA PHE A 174 13.36 -15.66 2.87
C PHE A 174 13.02 -14.21 3.25
N GLU A 175 13.82 -13.24 2.82
CA GLU A 175 13.62 -11.81 3.05
C GLU A 175 12.27 -11.34 2.46
N SER A 176 12.02 -11.63 1.18
CA SER A 176 10.76 -11.29 0.52
C SER A 176 9.54 -11.92 1.21
N LEU A 177 9.54 -13.23 1.43
CA LEU A 177 8.40 -13.95 1.99
C LEU A 177 8.15 -13.60 3.45
N GLN A 178 9.18 -13.30 4.24
CA GLN A 178 9.07 -12.83 5.62
C GLN A 178 8.28 -11.50 5.68
N ASN A 179 8.56 -10.57 4.79
CA ASN A 179 7.86 -9.29 4.71
C ASN A 179 6.45 -9.47 4.14
N TRP A 180 6.29 -10.19 3.03
CA TRP A 180 4.98 -10.40 2.40
C TRP A 180 3.97 -11.06 3.33
N GLN A 181 4.38 -12.05 4.13
CA GLN A 181 3.49 -12.73 5.07
C GLN A 181 2.92 -11.79 6.15
N SER A 182 3.73 -10.86 6.66
CA SER A 182 3.29 -9.89 7.66
C SER A 182 2.29 -8.88 7.08
N GLU A 183 2.54 -8.43 5.84
CA GLU A 183 1.68 -7.50 5.13
C GLU A 183 0.29 -8.12 4.84
N PHE A 184 0.25 -9.33 4.32
CA PHE A 184 -1.02 -10.02 4.08
C PHE A 184 -1.76 -10.34 5.38
N LEU A 185 -1.05 -10.64 6.48
CA LEU A 185 -1.67 -10.83 7.79
C LEU A 185 -2.34 -9.53 8.27
N SER A 186 -1.66 -8.39 8.15
CA SER A 186 -2.20 -7.10 8.62
C SER A 186 -3.51 -6.72 7.93
N ILE A 187 -3.58 -6.88 6.60
CA ILE A 187 -4.81 -6.67 5.82
C ILE A 187 -5.88 -7.71 6.17
N GLY A 188 -5.51 -8.98 6.29
CA GLY A 188 -6.46 -10.03 6.68
C GLY A 188 -7.11 -9.75 8.03
N VAL A 189 -6.31 -9.31 9.00
CA VAL A 189 -6.80 -8.88 10.32
C VAL A 189 -7.72 -7.66 10.20
N LEU A 190 -7.34 -6.63 9.42
CA LEU A 190 -8.16 -5.44 9.20
C LEU A 190 -9.53 -5.81 8.60
N VAL A 191 -9.55 -6.65 7.56
CA VAL A 191 -10.78 -7.10 6.89
C VAL A 191 -11.71 -7.80 7.88
N VAL A 192 -11.18 -8.66 8.75
CA VAL A 192 -11.97 -9.38 9.76
C VAL A 192 -12.43 -8.45 10.89
N LEU A 193 -11.54 -7.64 11.45
CA LEU A 193 -11.89 -6.73 12.54
C LEU A 193 -12.90 -5.66 12.12
N ALA A 194 -12.85 -5.18 10.88
CA ALA A 194 -13.81 -4.22 10.34
C ALA A 194 -15.27 -4.75 10.28
N ILE A 195 -15.47 -6.08 10.40
CA ILE A 195 -16.81 -6.67 10.53
C ILE A 195 -17.44 -6.27 11.88
N PHE A 196 -16.66 -6.37 12.96
CA PHE A 196 -17.15 -6.31 14.33
C PHE A 196 -16.86 -4.98 15.02
N LEU A 197 -15.72 -4.36 14.71
CA LEU A 197 -15.24 -3.15 15.36
C LEU A 197 -15.60 -1.89 14.57
N ARG A 198 -15.59 -0.76 15.27
CA ARG A 198 -15.93 0.55 14.71
C ARG A 198 -14.90 1.59 15.16
N GLN A 199 -14.53 2.46 14.21
CA GLN A 199 -13.82 3.69 14.50
C GLN A 199 -14.66 4.87 14.00
N ARG A 200 -15.28 5.58 14.92
CA ARG A 200 -16.12 6.73 14.59
C ARG A 200 -15.31 7.79 13.82
N GLY A 201 -15.83 8.20 12.68
CA GLY A 201 -15.21 9.23 11.83
C GLY A 201 -14.16 8.72 10.85
N SER A 202 -13.78 7.42 10.89
CA SER A 202 -12.87 6.85 9.89
C SER A 202 -13.62 6.40 8.64
N PRO A 203 -13.12 6.74 7.44
CA PRO A 203 -13.67 6.22 6.19
C PRO A 203 -13.40 4.73 6.00
N GLU A 204 -12.45 4.13 6.75
CA GLU A 204 -12.11 2.70 6.70
C GLU A 204 -13.00 1.85 7.62
N SER A 205 -13.92 2.47 8.36
CA SER A 205 -14.83 1.80 9.28
C SER A 205 -16.28 2.01 8.88
N LYS A 206 -17.14 1.04 9.16
CA LYS A 206 -18.59 1.26 9.11
C LYS A 206 -19.03 2.30 10.14
N ARG A 207 -20.18 2.94 9.89
CA ARG A 207 -20.86 3.74 10.90
C ARG A 207 -21.16 2.90 12.14
N VAL A 208 -21.44 3.54 13.27
CA VAL A 208 -21.68 2.84 14.54
C VAL A 208 -22.98 2.04 14.51
N ASP A 209 -24.01 2.56 13.83
CA ASP A 209 -25.38 2.03 13.84
C ASP A 209 -25.61 0.75 13.00
N PRO A 210 -24.96 0.53 11.82
CA PRO A 210 -25.25 -0.63 10.99
C PRO A 210 -24.89 -1.96 11.66
N PRO A 211 -25.71 -3.02 11.45
CA PRO A 211 -25.43 -4.33 11.98
C PRO A 211 -24.15 -4.96 11.39
N HIS A 212 -23.56 -5.92 12.12
CA HIS A 212 -22.32 -6.57 11.67
C HIS A 212 -22.44 -7.27 10.30
N ARG A 213 -23.62 -7.76 9.94
CA ARG A 213 -23.89 -8.47 8.69
C ARG A 213 -23.92 -7.55 7.46
N GLU A 214 -24.10 -6.24 7.64
CA GLU A 214 -24.12 -5.28 6.54
C GLU A 214 -22.70 -5.11 5.98
N THR A 215 -22.57 -5.20 4.66
CA THR A 215 -21.29 -5.14 3.93
C THR A 215 -21.14 -3.77 3.28
N GLY A 216 -19.91 -3.31 3.13
CA GLY A 216 -19.58 -2.02 2.52
C GLY A 216 -19.67 -0.85 3.49
N ARG A 217 -19.28 0.32 3.00
CA ARG A 217 -19.51 1.58 3.70
C ARG A 217 -21.00 1.86 3.60
N ALA A 218 -21.69 1.99 4.73
CA ALA A 218 -23.12 2.34 4.71
C ALA A 218 -23.30 3.60 3.85
N ASN A 219 -23.94 3.42 2.71
CA ASN A 219 -24.16 4.50 1.75
C ASN A 219 -24.92 5.61 2.45
N GLY A 220 -24.44 6.85 2.36
CA GLY A 220 -25.08 8.05 2.88
C GLY A 220 -26.43 8.40 2.23
N ALA A 221 -27.00 7.49 1.45
CA ALA A 221 -28.25 7.65 0.71
C ALA A 221 -29.54 7.65 1.57
N ALA A 222 -29.43 7.54 2.90
CA ALA A 222 -30.61 7.54 3.78
C ALA A 222 -30.75 8.79 4.67
N VAL A 223 -29.95 9.83 4.49
CA VAL A 223 -30.00 11.03 5.38
C VAL A 223 -30.73 12.20 4.73
N ASP A 224 -30.99 12.20 3.44
CA ASP A 224 -31.68 13.29 2.74
C ASP A 224 -33.17 12.96 2.38
N ALA A 225 -33.74 11.94 2.96
CA ALA A 225 -35.20 11.83 2.98
C ALA A 225 -35.74 12.84 4.02
N ASP A 226 -35.99 14.06 3.59
CA ASP A 226 -36.68 15.08 4.36
C ASP A 226 -37.99 14.51 4.93
N PRO A 227 -38.15 14.48 6.27
CA PRO A 227 -39.39 14.01 6.90
C PRO A 227 -40.66 14.79 6.47
N SER A 228 -40.49 15.91 5.78
CA SER A 228 -41.58 16.73 5.25
C SER A 228 -42.27 16.16 4.01
N ASP A 229 -41.57 15.31 3.22
CA ASP A 229 -42.15 14.72 1.99
C ASP A 229 -43.07 13.52 2.24
N GLN A 230 -43.04 12.92 3.43
CA GLN A 230 -43.96 11.85 3.82
C GLN A 230 -45.32 12.35 4.34
N ARG A 231 -45.46 13.63 4.68
CA ARG A 231 -46.73 14.18 5.17
C ARG A 231 -47.69 14.63 4.09
N SER A 232 -47.20 14.81 2.85
CA SER A 232 -48.08 15.23 1.74
C SER A 232 -48.86 14.07 1.10
N LYS A 233 -48.45 12.82 1.31
CA LYS A 233 -49.12 11.63 0.71
C LYS A 233 -50.17 10.98 1.58
N THR A 234 -50.41 11.47 2.79
CA THR A 234 -51.41 10.89 3.72
C THR A 234 -52.67 11.80 3.89
N GLN A 235 -52.80 12.89 3.14
CA GLN A 235 -53.94 13.80 3.25
C GLN A 235 -54.93 13.74 2.05
N ASP A 236 -54.66 12.87 1.07
CA ASP A 236 -55.57 12.67 -0.10
C ASP A 236 -56.08 11.22 -0.17
N ASN A 237 -56.71 10.73 0.93
CA ASN A 237 -57.59 9.56 0.90
C ASN A 237 -58.70 9.74 1.92
#